data_107e915686cc10b3d7e3c65bf015cd8e
#
_entry.id   107e915686cc10b3d7e3c65bf015cd8e
#
_cell.length_a   1.000
_cell.length_b   1.000
_cell.length_c   1.000
_cell.angle_alpha   90.00
_cell.angle_beta   90.00
_cell.angle_gamma   90.00
#
_symmetry.space_group_name_H-M   'P 1'
#
loop_
_entity.id
_entity.type
_entity.pdbx_description
1 polymer ?
#
loop_
_entity_poly.entity_id
_entity_poly.type
_entity_poly.pdbx_seq_one_letter_code
_entity_poly.pdbx_strand_id
1 'polypeptide(L)'
;MNTAYPAFEIMTPGLVGSTITLRSANTQVTGLLTGFYIDGWTTRTYDGTTTVEDISVTARFDRNGDDWDVPVASDVTLEVHP
;
A
#
# COMPACT_ATOMS: atom_id res chain seq x y z
N MET A 1 5.22 -18.41 11.14
CA MET A 1 6.16 -17.32 10.81
C MET A 1 5.56 -16.43 9.74
N ASN A 2 5.45 -15.14 10.02
CA ASN A 2 4.91 -14.20 9.06
C ASN A 2 5.98 -13.78 8.08
N THR A 3 5.61 -13.73 6.81
CA THR A 3 6.54 -13.31 5.75
C THR A 3 6.19 -11.88 5.35
N ALA A 4 7.19 -11.01 5.30
CA ALA A 4 7.03 -9.64 4.84
C ALA A 4 7.19 -9.59 3.32
N TYR A 5 6.30 -8.83 2.66
CA TYR A 5 6.31 -8.67 1.20
C TYR A 5 6.37 -7.18 0.85
N PRO A 6 6.88 -6.84 -0.35
CA PRO A 6 6.76 -5.47 -0.84
C PRO A 6 5.29 -5.05 -0.91
N ALA A 7 4.95 -3.97 -0.21
CA ALA A 7 3.55 -3.56 -0.10
C ALA A 7 2.93 -3.22 -1.46
N PHE A 8 3.70 -2.59 -2.35
CA PHE A 8 3.22 -2.24 -3.69
C PHE A 8 2.77 -3.44 -4.51
N GLU A 9 3.39 -4.60 -4.32
CA GLU A 9 3.15 -5.77 -5.17
C GLU A 9 1.97 -6.59 -4.68
N ILE A 10 1.67 -6.56 -3.39
CA ILE A 10 0.64 -7.42 -2.81
C ILE A 10 -0.57 -6.68 -2.26
N MET A 11 -0.62 -5.36 -2.40
CA MET A 11 -1.77 -4.57 -1.98
C MET A 11 -2.94 -4.84 -2.92
N THR A 12 -3.84 -5.72 -2.51
CA THR A 12 -4.98 -6.18 -3.30
C THR A 12 -6.27 -6.05 -2.50
N PRO A 13 -7.44 -6.03 -3.17
CA PRO A 13 -8.72 -5.96 -2.47
C PRO A 13 -8.93 -7.06 -1.43
N GLY A 14 -8.30 -8.21 -1.62
CA GLY A 14 -8.40 -9.32 -0.66
C GLY A 14 -7.78 -9.03 0.70
N LEU A 15 -6.94 -8.00 0.82
CA LEU A 15 -6.35 -7.60 2.09
C LEU A 15 -7.29 -6.73 2.94
N VAL A 16 -8.31 -6.14 2.34
CA VAL A 16 -9.26 -5.29 3.06
C VAL A 16 -10.01 -6.16 4.07
N GLY A 17 -10.04 -5.73 5.33
CA GLY A 17 -10.59 -6.49 6.43
C GLY A 17 -9.56 -7.27 7.23
N SER A 18 -8.30 -7.28 6.80
CA SER A 18 -7.21 -7.96 7.49
C SER A 18 -6.44 -7.00 8.39
N THR A 19 -5.89 -7.52 9.47
CA THR A 19 -4.92 -6.77 10.27
C THR A 19 -3.55 -6.94 9.62
N ILE A 20 -2.92 -5.82 9.31
CA ILE A 20 -1.61 -5.81 8.65
C ILE A 20 -0.63 -4.90 9.37
N THR A 21 0.64 -5.13 9.12
CA THR A 21 1.72 -4.24 9.54
C THR A 21 2.45 -3.74 8.31
N LEU A 22 2.59 -2.42 8.21
CA LEU A 22 3.44 -1.78 7.22
C LEU A 22 4.72 -1.32 7.89
N ARG A 23 5.86 -1.69 7.32
CA ARG A 23 7.18 -1.35 7.85
C ARG A 23 8.04 -0.65 6.83
N SER A 24 8.68 0.43 7.29
CA SER A 24 9.77 1.06 6.57
C SER A 24 10.98 1.17 7.50
N ALA A 25 12.06 1.80 7.04
CA ALA A 25 13.29 1.93 7.83
C ALA A 25 13.06 2.62 9.19
N ASN A 26 12.13 3.56 9.26
CA ASN A 26 11.92 4.42 10.43
C ASN A 26 10.53 4.32 11.02
N THR A 27 9.62 3.58 10.40
CA THR A 27 8.21 3.62 10.77
C THR A 27 7.59 2.24 10.69
N GLN A 28 6.73 1.95 11.66
CA GLN A 28 5.93 0.73 11.67
C GLN A 28 4.50 1.10 12.04
N VAL A 29 3.54 0.63 11.24
CA VAL A 29 2.12 0.86 11.46
C VAL A 29 1.40 -0.47 11.42
N THR A 30 0.62 -0.77 12.45
CA THR A 30 -0.20 -1.98 12.52
C THR A 30 -1.65 -1.58 12.74
N GLY A 31 -2.55 -2.19 11.99
CA GLY A 31 -3.97 -1.93 12.15
C GLY A 31 -4.84 -2.72 11.20
N LEU A 32 -6.15 -2.51 11.32
CA LEU A 32 -7.12 -3.09 10.41
C LEU A 32 -7.18 -2.28 9.12
N LEU A 33 -6.86 -2.93 8.00
CA LEU A 33 -6.93 -2.28 6.70
C LEU A 33 -8.38 -2.18 6.25
N THR A 34 -8.88 -0.97 6.06
CA THR A 34 -10.25 -0.73 5.62
C THR A 34 -10.35 -0.34 4.15
N GLY A 35 -9.23 0.02 3.55
CA GLY A 35 -9.18 0.36 2.14
C GLY A 35 -7.78 0.79 1.72
N PHE A 36 -7.62 1.04 0.44
CA PHE A 36 -6.39 1.61 -0.08
C PHE A 36 -6.67 2.32 -1.39
N TYR A 37 -5.77 3.24 -1.74
CA TYR A 37 -5.86 4.01 -2.97
C TYR A 37 -4.58 3.81 -3.76
N ILE A 38 -4.73 3.57 -5.05
CA ILE A 38 -3.61 3.55 -5.99
C ILE A 38 -3.84 4.67 -6.97
N ASP A 39 -2.89 5.58 -7.06
CA ASP A 39 -2.94 6.71 -7.97
C ASP A 39 -1.65 6.75 -8.79
N GLY A 40 -1.76 7.12 -10.04
CA GLY A 40 -0.62 7.20 -10.91
C GLY A 40 -1.03 7.74 -12.26
N TRP A 41 -0.05 8.11 -13.06
CA TRP A 41 -0.32 8.52 -14.42
C TRP A 41 0.66 7.88 -15.39
N THR A 42 0.26 7.93 -16.66
CA THR A 42 1.06 7.38 -17.74
C THR A 42 1.43 8.49 -18.71
N THR A 43 2.60 8.35 -19.30
CA THR A 43 3.05 9.22 -20.40
C THR A 43 3.13 8.38 -21.66
N ARG A 44 2.52 8.87 -22.73
CA ARG A 44 2.61 8.24 -24.04
C ARG A 44 3.63 9.00 -24.88
N THR A 45 4.60 8.26 -25.43
CA THR A 45 5.62 8.84 -26.28
C THR A 45 5.22 8.81 -27.76
N TYR A 46 6.01 9.41 -28.62
CA TYR A 46 5.76 9.49 -30.05
C TYR A 46 5.65 8.16 -30.75
N ASP A 47 6.35 7.15 -30.26
CA ASP A 47 6.32 5.80 -30.84
C ASP A 47 5.15 4.97 -30.34
N GLY A 48 4.29 5.55 -29.51
CA GLY A 48 3.15 4.86 -28.94
C GLY A 48 3.44 4.11 -27.66
N THR A 49 4.67 4.16 -27.16
CA THR A 49 5.04 3.51 -25.89
C THR A 49 4.38 4.26 -24.72
N THR A 50 3.80 3.49 -23.80
CA THR A 50 3.21 4.04 -22.58
C THR A 50 4.11 3.73 -21.40
N THR A 51 4.48 4.74 -20.65
CA THR A 51 5.29 4.62 -19.44
C THR A 51 4.44 5.01 -18.24
N VAL A 52 4.44 4.17 -17.21
CA VAL A 52 3.77 4.47 -15.94
C VAL A 52 4.73 5.28 -15.07
N GLU A 53 4.28 6.44 -14.61
CA GLU A 53 5.07 7.34 -13.78
C GLU A 53 4.33 7.66 -12.48
N ASP A 54 5.09 7.91 -11.43
CA ASP A 54 4.61 8.43 -10.14
C ASP A 54 3.42 7.67 -9.56
N ILE A 55 3.60 6.36 -9.39
CA ILE A 55 2.60 5.56 -8.69
C ILE A 55 2.63 5.92 -7.21
N SER A 56 1.46 6.27 -6.69
CA SER A 56 1.26 6.59 -5.28
C SER A 56 0.27 5.60 -4.69
N VAL A 57 0.61 5.03 -3.55
CA VAL A 57 -0.27 4.10 -2.83
C VAL A 57 -0.50 4.64 -1.43
N THR A 58 -1.75 4.66 -1.00
CA THR A 58 -2.13 5.09 0.34
C THR A 58 -3.00 4.01 0.97
N ALA A 59 -2.61 3.54 2.15
CA ALA A 59 -3.38 2.57 2.91
C ALA A 59 -4.27 3.30 3.91
N ARG A 60 -5.52 2.86 4.05
CA ARG A 60 -6.46 3.39 5.03
C ARG A 60 -6.67 2.37 6.13
N PHE A 61 -6.43 2.77 7.35
CA PHE A 61 -6.63 1.97 8.54
C PHE A 61 -7.79 2.50 9.38
N ASP A 62 -8.45 1.59 10.10
CA ASP A 62 -9.37 1.98 11.15
C ASP A 62 -8.56 2.17 12.44
N ARG A 63 -8.71 3.34 13.06
CA ARG A 63 -8.07 3.66 14.32
C ARG A 63 -9.12 4.22 15.27
N ASN A 64 -9.62 3.36 16.16
CA ASN A 64 -10.66 3.71 17.14
C ASN A 64 -11.90 4.35 16.50
N GLY A 65 -12.31 3.82 15.34
CA GLY A 65 -13.46 4.31 14.61
C GLY A 65 -13.17 5.45 13.64
N ASP A 66 -11.95 5.97 13.63
CA ASP A 66 -11.54 7.03 12.69
C ASP A 66 -10.67 6.46 11.57
N ASP A 67 -10.84 6.98 10.38
CA ASP A 67 -10.00 6.63 9.24
C ASP A 67 -8.63 7.27 9.39
N TRP A 68 -7.59 6.48 9.17
CA TRP A 68 -6.22 6.93 9.21
C TRP A 68 -5.51 6.52 7.94
N ASP A 69 -5.11 7.50 7.15
CA ASP A 69 -4.44 7.27 5.87
C ASP A 69 -2.92 7.31 6.05
N VAL A 70 -2.26 6.26 5.56
CA VAL A 70 -0.81 6.11 5.66
C VAL A 70 -0.25 5.99 4.24
N PRO A 71 0.65 6.89 3.83
CA PRO A 71 1.30 6.76 2.53
C PRO A 71 2.22 5.53 2.52
N VAL A 72 2.18 4.79 1.42
CA VAL A 72 2.98 3.58 1.24
C VAL A 72 4.06 3.88 0.19
N ALA A 73 5.30 4.00 0.64
CA ALA A 73 6.42 4.19 -0.26
C ALA A 73 6.87 2.85 -0.86
N SER A 74 7.69 2.89 -1.91
CA SER A 74 8.12 1.68 -2.61
C SER A 74 9.00 0.76 -1.76
N ASP A 75 9.61 1.28 -0.71
CA ASP A 75 10.46 0.52 0.21
C ASP A 75 9.69 -0.10 1.39
N VAL A 76 8.38 0.15 1.47
CA VAL A 76 7.54 -0.37 2.55
C VAL A 76 7.25 -1.83 2.32
N THR A 77 7.38 -2.64 3.37
CA THR A 77 6.99 -4.04 3.36
C THR A 77 5.68 -4.23 4.11
N LEU A 78 4.96 -5.27 3.75
CA LEU A 78 3.66 -5.59 4.33
C LEU A 78 3.68 -7.00 4.92
N GLU A 79 3.14 -7.11 6.12
CA GLU A 79 2.98 -8.38 6.81
C GLU A 79 1.52 -8.54 7.20
N VAL A 80 0.92 -9.68 6.85
CA VAL A 80 -0.49 -9.97 7.17
C VAL A 80 -0.54 -10.78 8.44
N HIS A 81 -1.40 -10.36 9.37
CA HIS A 81 -1.62 -11.09 10.61
C HIS A 81 -2.87 -11.96 10.50
N PRO A 82 -2.79 -13.19 10.98
CA PRO A 82 -3.96 -14.06 10.99
C PRO A 82 -5.05 -13.59 11.94
#